data_103ff9cdc1fc592a93c9f3e033bb2741
#
_entry.id   103ff9cdc1fc592a93c9f3e033bb2741
#
_cell.length_a   1.000
_cell.length_b   1.000
_cell.length_c   1.000
_cell.angle_alpha   90.00
_cell.angle_beta   90.00
_cell.angle_gamma   90.00
#
_symmetry.space_group_name_H-M   'P 1'
#
loop_
_entity.id
_entity.type
_entity.pdbx_description
1 polymer ?
#
loop_
_entity_poly.entity_id
_entity_poly.type
_entity_poly.pdbx_seq_one_letter_code
_entity_poly.pdbx_strand_id
1 'polypeptide(L)'
;MNDSLVSCARHCIETDSDCVHMKCRLWIEYKKEHNCTLIAVHENGRMTLREIGERLGISFARVKQIESRALERLRKNPLAASLFF
;
A
#
# COMPACT_ATOMS: atom_id res chain seq x y z
N MET A 1 -15.59 -4.79 -4.10
CA MET A 1 -16.43 -3.83 -4.81
C MET A 1 -15.73 -2.49 -4.90
N ASN A 2 -15.99 -1.76 -5.98
CA ASN A 2 -15.28 -0.50 -6.23
C ASN A 2 -15.77 0.67 -5.38
N ASP A 3 -16.86 0.49 -4.66
CA ASP A 3 -17.48 1.55 -3.86
C ASP A 3 -16.61 2.07 -2.72
N SER A 4 -15.66 1.25 -2.24
CA SER A 4 -14.73 1.63 -1.19
C SER A 4 -13.50 2.36 -1.70
N LEU A 5 -13.31 2.42 -3.01
CA LEU A 5 -12.18 3.09 -3.63
C LEU A 5 -12.46 4.56 -3.87
N VAL A 6 -11.40 5.39 -3.79
CA VAL A 6 -11.50 6.79 -4.19
C VAL A 6 -11.73 6.91 -5.69
N SER A 7 -12.29 8.02 -6.13
CA SER A 7 -12.70 8.19 -7.54
C SER A 7 -11.56 8.07 -8.54
N CYS A 8 -10.37 8.55 -8.22
CA CYS A 8 -9.21 8.44 -9.12
C CYS A 8 -8.79 6.98 -9.33
N ALA A 9 -8.84 6.16 -8.27
CA ALA A 9 -8.52 4.73 -8.37
C ALA A 9 -9.56 4.00 -9.21
N ARG A 10 -10.83 4.28 -9.00
CA ARG A 10 -11.92 3.70 -9.81
C ARG A 10 -11.76 4.06 -11.30
N HIS A 11 -11.41 5.31 -11.58
CA HIS A 11 -11.19 5.76 -12.95
C HIS A 11 -10.08 4.96 -13.63
N CYS A 12 -8.96 4.72 -12.95
CA CYS A 12 -7.87 3.92 -13.50
C CYS A 12 -8.30 2.49 -13.81
N ILE A 13 -9.10 1.87 -12.95
CA ILE A 13 -9.61 0.52 -13.19
C ILE A 13 -10.57 0.51 -14.39
N GLU A 14 -11.50 1.45 -14.44
CA GLU A 14 -12.52 1.52 -15.49
C GLU A 14 -11.92 1.78 -16.87
N THR A 15 -10.90 2.62 -16.95
CA THR A 15 -10.24 2.97 -18.21
C THR A 15 -9.04 2.08 -18.53
N ASP A 16 -8.70 1.16 -17.63
CA ASP A 16 -7.52 0.30 -17.73
C ASP A 16 -6.24 1.11 -17.96
N SER A 17 -6.10 2.20 -17.23
CA SER A 17 -4.95 3.09 -17.33
C SER A 17 -4.16 3.13 -16.04
N ASP A 18 -2.85 3.37 -16.17
CA ASP A 18 -1.96 3.48 -15.02
C ASP A 18 -2.01 4.88 -14.42
N CYS A 19 -1.86 4.98 -13.11
CA CYS A 19 -1.80 6.26 -12.43
C CYS A 19 -0.51 7.02 -12.80
N VAL A 20 -0.65 8.30 -13.14
CA VAL A 20 0.48 9.16 -13.51
C VAL A 20 0.86 10.15 -12.41
N HIS A 21 0.16 10.14 -11.29
CA HIS A 21 0.37 11.06 -10.18
C HIS A 21 1.49 10.60 -9.26
N MET A 22 2.72 10.70 -9.72
CA MET A 22 3.90 10.20 -9.01
C MET A 22 4.13 10.86 -7.64
N LYS A 23 3.57 12.03 -7.40
CA LYS A 23 3.67 12.74 -6.12
C LYS A 23 2.64 12.28 -5.09
N CYS A 24 1.68 11.45 -5.48
CA CYS A 24 0.72 10.87 -4.57
C CYS A 24 1.42 9.91 -3.61
N ARG A 25 1.09 9.96 -2.31
CA ARG A 25 1.67 9.06 -1.29
C ARG A 25 1.41 7.59 -1.58
N LEU A 26 0.35 7.31 -2.33
CA LEU A 26 -0.10 5.95 -2.63
C LEU A 26 0.42 5.45 -3.97
N TRP A 27 1.18 6.28 -4.70
CA TRP A 27 1.77 5.87 -5.97
C TRP A 27 2.93 4.91 -5.74
N ILE A 28 2.94 3.81 -6.50
CA ILE A 28 4.03 2.84 -6.51
C ILE A 28 4.33 2.46 -7.96
N GLU A 29 5.57 2.13 -8.26
CA GLU A 29 5.96 1.73 -9.60
C GLU A 29 5.62 0.25 -9.82
N TYR A 30 4.33 -0.05 -10.03
CA TYR A 30 3.85 -1.40 -10.23
C TYR A 30 2.64 -1.39 -11.18
N LYS A 31 2.90 -1.50 -12.48
CA LYS A 31 1.89 -1.34 -13.52
C LYS A 31 0.78 -2.38 -13.47
N LYS A 32 1.05 -3.58 -12.95
CA LYS A 32 0.04 -4.63 -12.82
C LYS A 32 -1.15 -4.21 -11.98
N GLU A 33 -0.97 -3.23 -11.10
CA GLU A 33 -2.02 -2.70 -10.24
C GLU A 33 -2.14 -1.18 -10.42
N HIS A 34 -1.99 -0.71 -11.67
CA HIS A 34 -2.19 0.68 -12.07
C HIS A 34 -1.33 1.69 -11.30
N ASN A 35 -0.15 1.27 -10.81
CA ASN A 35 0.76 2.10 -10.03
C ASN A 35 0.09 2.72 -8.79
N CYS A 36 -0.86 2.02 -8.18
CA CYS A 36 -1.64 2.55 -7.05
C CYS A 36 -1.73 1.54 -5.91
N THR A 37 -1.30 1.95 -4.72
CA THR A 37 -1.37 1.12 -3.51
C THR A 37 -2.81 0.79 -3.15
N LEU A 38 -3.75 1.73 -3.32
CA LEU A 38 -5.16 1.48 -3.02
C LEU A 38 -5.74 0.37 -3.90
N ILE A 39 -5.39 0.35 -5.17
CA ILE A 39 -5.83 -0.70 -6.10
C ILE A 39 -5.19 -2.03 -5.72
N ALA A 40 -3.90 -2.01 -5.37
CA ALA A 40 -3.20 -3.22 -4.94
C ALA A 40 -3.89 -3.86 -3.73
N VAL A 41 -4.21 -3.07 -2.72
CA VAL A 41 -4.89 -3.55 -1.51
C VAL A 41 -6.31 -4.02 -1.83
N HIS A 42 -7.02 -3.30 -2.68
CA HIS A 42 -8.39 -3.65 -3.07
C HIS A 42 -8.45 -5.00 -3.78
N GLU A 43 -7.51 -5.26 -4.68
CA GLU A 43 -7.49 -6.51 -5.48
C GLU A 43 -6.97 -7.71 -4.70
N ASN A 44 -6.00 -7.50 -3.81
CA ASN A 44 -5.30 -8.59 -3.13
C ASN A 44 -5.69 -8.78 -1.67
N GLY A 45 -6.30 -7.78 -1.05
CA GLY A 45 -6.57 -7.81 0.39
C GLY A 45 -5.28 -7.83 1.20
N ARG A 46 -5.15 -8.78 2.12
CA ARG A 46 -3.92 -8.92 2.91
C ARG A 46 -2.79 -9.45 2.03
N MET A 47 -1.65 -8.80 2.12
CA MET A 47 -0.45 -9.18 1.37
C MET A 47 0.64 -9.63 2.32
N THR A 48 1.42 -10.64 1.89
CA THR A 48 2.62 -11.06 2.60
C THR A 48 3.71 -10.00 2.45
N LEU A 49 4.74 -10.06 3.30
CA LEU A 49 5.87 -9.16 3.20
C LEU A 49 6.61 -9.30 1.85
N ARG A 50 6.61 -10.51 1.29
CA ARG A 50 7.20 -10.75 -0.04
C ARG A 50 6.42 -10.04 -1.14
N GLU A 51 5.09 -10.10 -1.07
CA GLU A 51 4.23 -9.42 -2.04
C GLU A 51 4.38 -7.90 -1.96
N ILE A 52 4.49 -7.37 -0.75
CA ILE A 52 4.74 -5.95 -0.53
C ILE A 52 6.10 -5.54 -1.10
N GLY A 53 7.13 -6.34 -0.86
CA GLY A 53 8.48 -6.10 -1.38
C GLY A 53 8.50 -6.07 -2.90
N GLU A 54 7.76 -6.98 -3.54
CA GLU A 54 7.65 -7.01 -5.00
C GLU A 54 7.08 -5.68 -5.53
N ARG A 55 6.03 -5.16 -4.89
CA ARG A 55 5.39 -3.93 -5.32
C ARG A 55 6.24 -2.70 -5.09
N LEU A 56 7.01 -2.68 -4.01
CA LEU A 56 7.88 -1.56 -3.67
C LEU A 56 9.28 -1.67 -4.30
N GLY A 57 9.59 -2.80 -4.94
CA GLY A 57 10.89 -3.01 -5.55
C GLY A 57 12.02 -3.14 -4.54
N ILE A 58 11.74 -3.67 -3.35
CA ILE A 58 12.74 -3.86 -2.29
C ILE A 58 12.73 -5.31 -1.80
N SER A 59 13.78 -5.71 -1.09
CA SER A 59 13.91 -7.07 -0.60
C SER A 59 12.96 -7.36 0.56
N PHE A 60 12.65 -8.63 0.76
CA PHE A 60 11.87 -9.10 1.90
C PHE A 60 12.47 -8.64 3.24
N ALA A 61 13.79 -8.72 3.36
CA ALA A 61 14.49 -8.30 4.58
C ALA A 61 14.25 -6.81 4.87
N ARG A 62 14.27 -5.98 3.82
CA ARG A 62 14.03 -4.53 3.96
C ARG A 62 12.59 -4.24 4.39
N VAL A 63 11.61 -4.95 3.80
CA VAL A 63 10.20 -4.81 4.19
C VAL A 63 10.03 -5.15 5.66
N LYS A 64 10.65 -6.25 6.11
CA LYS A 64 10.59 -6.67 7.50
C LYS A 64 11.19 -5.63 8.45
N GLN A 65 12.28 -4.98 8.07
CA GLN A 65 12.88 -3.90 8.85
C GLN A 65 11.93 -2.71 8.98
N ILE A 66 11.29 -2.31 7.89
CA ILE A 66 10.34 -1.21 7.87
C ILE A 66 9.14 -1.52 8.76
N GLU A 67 8.60 -2.72 8.68
CA GLU A 67 7.50 -3.17 9.51
C GLU A 67 7.87 -3.11 10.99
N SER A 68 9.03 -3.63 11.36
CA SER A 68 9.49 -3.64 12.74
C SER A 68 9.64 -2.22 13.31
N ARG A 69 10.19 -1.30 12.51
CA ARG A 69 10.34 0.10 12.93
C ARG A 69 9.00 0.79 13.08
N ALA A 70 8.05 0.52 12.16
CA ALA A 70 6.72 1.09 12.24
C ALA A 70 5.97 0.63 13.50
N LEU A 71 6.04 -0.66 13.80
CA LEU A 71 5.43 -1.22 15.00
C LEU A 71 6.06 -0.66 16.28
N GLU A 72 7.37 -0.48 16.29
CA GLU A 72 8.06 0.13 17.43
C GLU A 72 7.61 1.56 17.67
N ARG A 73 7.47 2.35 16.62
CA ARG A 73 6.95 3.73 16.72
C ARG A 73 5.52 3.76 17.24
N LEU A 74 4.69 2.83 16.81
CA LEU A 74 3.30 2.73 17.29
C LEU A 74 3.26 2.39 18.78
N ARG A 75 4.13 1.50 19.24
CA ARG A 75 4.21 1.15 20.67
C ARG A 75 4.60 2.35 21.54
N LYS A 76 5.46 3.23 21.03
CA LYS A 76 5.91 4.41 21.77
C LYS A 76 4.89 5.54 21.77
N ASN A 77 3.91 5.50 20.89
CA ASN A 77 2.85 6.50 20.83
C ASN A 77 1.71 6.11 21.75
N PRO A 78 1.41 6.89 22.82
CA PRO A 78 0.37 6.51 23.78
C PRO A 78 -1.01 6.31 23.16
N LEU A 79 -1.39 7.14 22.19
CA LEU A 79 -2.68 7.03 21.52
C LEU A 79 -2.77 5.78 20.66
N ALA A 80 -1.73 5.50 19.89
CA ALA A 80 -1.68 4.32 19.05
C ALA A 80 -1.60 3.05 19.89
N ALA A 81 -0.82 3.06 20.96
CA ALA A 81 -0.67 1.92 21.87
C ALA A 81 -2.02 1.53 22.50
N SER A 82 -2.87 2.49 22.86
CA SER A 82 -4.18 2.20 23.42
C SER A 82 -5.13 1.58 22.40
N LEU A 83 -4.90 1.78 21.10
CA LEU A 83 -5.74 1.23 20.03
C LEU A 83 -5.26 -0.13 19.55
N PHE A 84 -3.95 -0.38 19.53
CA PHE A 84 -3.37 -1.58 18.90
C PHE A 84 -2.73 -2.55 19.87
N PHE A 85 -2.43 -2.11 21.08
CA PHE A 85 -1.77 -2.90 22.09
C PHE A 85 -2.44 -2.74 23.43
#